data_3037baa08c5b79016a9e9407f3a5e142
#
_entry.id   3037baa08c5b79016a9e9407f3a5e142
#
_cell.length_a   1.000
_cell.length_b   1.000
_cell.length_c   1.000
_cell.angle_alpha   90.00
_cell.angle_beta   90.00
_cell.angle_gamma   90.00
#
_symmetry.space_group_name_H-M   'P 1'
#
loop_
_entity.id
_entity.type
_entity.pdbx_description
1 polymer ?
#
loop_
_entity_poly.entity_id
_entity_poly.type
_entity_poly.pdbx_seq_one_letter_code
_entity_poly.pdbx_strand_id
1 'polypeptide(L)'
;MVGSEGTLGLTVAAKLRLVPLPKHRLVCCVQFDDVLEAMTATPIILRHEPSAVELVDRFILNSTCGRIEFEPLRSFIHGDPGAVLIVEFFDDSPERIDRLAADLDQRGLGHYLYRAEAAEDQARIWELRKAALGLTISQIGDAKSISFVEDTAVAPEDLHDYIKRFQAI
;
A
#
# COMPACT_ATOMS: atom_id res chain seq x y z
N MET A 1 22.48 -12.20 3.36
CA MET A 1 21.51 -13.21 3.83
C MET A 1 20.09 -12.85 3.43
N VAL A 2 19.67 -11.57 3.64
CA VAL A 2 18.38 -11.07 3.12
C VAL A 2 18.41 -11.11 1.58
N GLY A 3 17.34 -11.59 0.94
CA GLY A 3 17.27 -11.75 -0.51
C GLY A 3 18.08 -12.91 -1.11
N SER A 4 18.61 -13.82 -0.27
CA SER A 4 19.42 -14.96 -0.78
C SER A 4 18.60 -16.17 -1.21
N GLU A 5 17.28 -16.16 -1.00
CA GLU A 5 16.36 -17.22 -1.40
C GLU A 5 16.84 -18.63 -0.98
N GLY A 6 17.50 -18.74 0.19
CA GLY A 6 18.06 -19.99 0.68
C GLY A 6 19.37 -20.45 0.04
N THR A 7 19.94 -19.68 -0.91
CA THR A 7 21.17 -20.09 -1.63
C THR A 7 22.44 -19.95 -0.81
N LEU A 8 22.45 -19.10 0.23
CA LEU A 8 23.62 -18.85 1.08
C LEU A 8 23.60 -19.58 2.42
N GLY A 9 22.48 -20.17 2.80
CA GLY A 9 22.38 -20.91 4.05
C GLY A 9 20.94 -21.23 4.43
N LEU A 10 20.78 -22.12 5.42
CA LEU A 10 19.49 -22.47 6.01
C LEU A 10 19.35 -21.78 7.37
N THR A 11 18.30 -21.00 7.56
CA THR A 11 18.00 -20.37 8.84
C THR A 11 17.37 -21.40 9.79
N VAL A 12 18.07 -21.78 10.84
CA VAL A 12 17.60 -22.78 11.83
C VAL A 12 16.95 -22.13 13.06
N ALA A 13 17.28 -20.89 13.37
CA ALA A 13 16.68 -20.12 14.47
C ALA A 13 16.85 -18.62 14.24
N ALA A 14 15.91 -17.83 14.75
CA ALA A 14 15.98 -16.38 14.72
C ALA A 14 15.55 -15.78 16.07
N LYS A 15 16.27 -14.75 16.54
CA LYS A 15 15.89 -13.92 17.68
C LYS A 15 15.39 -12.58 17.17
N LEU A 16 14.10 -12.30 17.38
CA LEU A 16 13.45 -11.09 16.91
C LEU A 16 13.24 -10.09 18.03
N ARG A 17 13.42 -8.81 17.72
CA ARG A 17 13.01 -7.71 18.60
C ARG A 17 11.52 -7.48 18.41
N LEU A 18 10.74 -7.59 19.49
CA LEU A 18 9.32 -7.35 19.48
C LEU A 18 9.00 -5.87 19.72
N VAL A 19 7.90 -5.42 19.15
CA VAL A 19 7.28 -4.12 19.44
C VAL A 19 5.99 -4.34 20.23
N PRO A 20 5.56 -3.40 21.11
CA PRO A 20 4.27 -3.50 21.78
C PRO A 20 3.12 -3.54 20.76
N LEU A 21 2.06 -4.29 21.07
CA LEU A 21 0.83 -4.23 20.27
C LEU A 21 0.22 -2.83 20.41
N PRO A 22 -0.13 -2.17 19.29
CA PRO A 22 -0.76 -0.87 19.34
C PRO A 22 -2.16 -0.98 19.97
N LYS A 23 -2.49 -0.06 20.87
CA LYS A 23 -3.83 0.05 21.47
C LYS A 23 -4.82 0.70 20.49
N HIS A 24 -4.33 1.63 19.71
CA HIS A 24 -5.10 2.39 18.74
C HIS A 24 -4.39 2.34 17.38
N ARG A 25 -5.18 2.36 16.33
CA ARG A 25 -4.73 2.42 14.95
C ARG A 25 -5.55 3.45 14.21
N LEU A 26 -4.87 4.27 13.44
CA LEU A 26 -5.48 5.17 12.49
C LEU A 26 -5.11 4.69 11.09
N VAL A 27 -6.09 4.59 10.22
CA VAL A 27 -5.86 4.20 8.81
C VAL A 27 -6.49 5.25 7.92
N CYS A 28 -5.73 5.69 6.92
CA CYS A 28 -6.27 6.47 5.83
C CYS A 28 -5.79 5.94 4.48
N CYS A 29 -6.56 6.20 3.43
CA CYS A 29 -6.23 5.84 2.06
C CYS A 29 -6.12 7.10 1.22
N VAL A 30 -4.95 7.37 0.67
CA VAL A 30 -4.71 8.49 -0.24
C VAL A 30 -4.76 7.98 -1.67
N GLN A 31 -5.57 8.63 -2.51
CA GLN A 31 -5.79 8.25 -3.90
C GLN A 31 -5.06 9.20 -4.85
N PHE A 32 -4.47 8.61 -5.89
CA PHE A 32 -3.62 9.27 -6.87
C PHE A 32 -4.08 8.95 -8.28
N ASP A 33 -3.78 9.82 -9.24
CA ASP A 33 -4.10 9.61 -10.64
C ASP A 33 -3.28 8.46 -11.25
N ASP A 34 -2.04 8.29 -10.80
CA ASP A 34 -1.16 7.20 -11.22
C ASP A 34 -0.18 6.74 -10.11
N VAL A 35 0.52 5.64 -10.40
CA VAL A 35 1.47 5.06 -9.45
C VAL A 35 2.71 5.93 -9.25
N LEU A 36 3.15 6.72 -10.23
CA LEU A 36 4.34 7.56 -10.12
C LEU A 36 4.09 8.74 -9.20
N GLU A 37 2.88 9.30 -9.22
CA GLU A 37 2.46 10.31 -8.26
C GLU A 37 2.45 9.73 -6.82
N ALA A 38 1.93 8.52 -6.63
CA ALA A 38 1.97 7.82 -5.35
C ALA A 38 3.42 7.61 -4.87
N MET A 39 4.35 7.23 -5.76
CA MET A 39 5.76 7.09 -5.42
C MET A 39 6.39 8.43 -5.02
N THR A 40 6.00 9.53 -5.68
CA THR A 40 6.45 10.88 -5.30
C THR A 40 5.94 11.29 -3.91
N ALA A 41 4.70 10.90 -3.57
CA ALA A 41 4.11 11.18 -2.26
C ALA A 41 4.71 10.34 -1.13
N THR A 42 5.20 9.13 -1.42
CA THR A 42 5.69 8.19 -0.41
C THR A 42 6.78 8.77 0.52
N PRO A 43 7.86 9.43 0.04
CA PRO A 43 8.86 10.04 0.93
C PRO A 43 8.27 11.13 1.84
N ILE A 44 7.23 11.82 1.37
CA ILE A 44 6.54 12.87 2.15
C ILE A 44 5.72 12.22 3.25
N ILE A 45 4.94 11.19 2.93
CA ILE A 45 4.15 10.42 3.89
C ILE A 45 5.05 9.82 4.97
N LEU A 46 6.22 9.27 4.62
CA LEU A 46 7.15 8.68 5.56
C LEU A 46 7.70 9.68 6.58
N ARG A 47 7.75 10.99 6.29
CA ARG A 47 8.13 12.03 7.27
C ARG A 47 7.14 12.16 8.42
N HIS A 48 5.90 11.70 8.23
CA HIS A 48 4.87 11.65 9.27
C HIS A 48 4.98 10.40 10.15
N GLU A 49 6.02 9.58 9.96
CA GLU A 49 6.33 8.38 10.76
C GLU A 49 5.15 7.39 10.85
N PRO A 50 4.56 6.96 9.71
CA PRO A 50 3.53 5.94 9.71
C PRO A 50 4.10 4.58 10.15
N SER A 51 3.24 3.71 10.69
CA SER A 51 3.59 2.32 11.00
C SER A 51 3.61 1.45 9.74
N ALA A 52 2.83 1.81 8.73
CA ALA A 52 2.82 1.16 7.41
C ALA A 52 2.40 2.12 6.31
N VAL A 53 2.96 1.92 5.12
CA VAL A 53 2.52 2.53 3.86
C VAL A 53 2.48 1.42 2.82
N GLU A 54 1.29 1.12 2.29
CA GLU A 54 1.07 0.01 1.36
C GLU A 54 0.43 0.52 0.07
N LEU A 55 0.94 0.08 -1.07
CA LEU A 55 0.41 0.43 -2.38
C LEU A 55 -0.62 -0.58 -2.86
N VAL A 56 -1.73 -0.08 -3.38
CA VAL A 56 -2.68 -0.83 -4.22
C VAL A 56 -2.77 -0.11 -5.55
N ASP A 57 -2.33 -0.74 -6.61
CA ASP A 57 -2.30 -0.16 -7.94
C ASP A 57 -3.62 -0.35 -8.72
N ARG A 58 -3.71 0.31 -9.87
CA ARG A 58 -4.87 0.22 -10.77
C ARG A 58 -5.19 -1.22 -11.18
N PHE A 59 -4.19 -2.06 -11.35
CA PHE A 59 -4.41 -3.46 -11.75
C PHE A 59 -5.22 -4.21 -10.69
N ILE A 60 -4.85 -4.08 -9.42
CA ILE A 60 -5.58 -4.69 -8.30
C ILE A 60 -6.96 -4.06 -8.14
N LEU A 61 -7.05 -2.72 -8.23
CA LEU A 61 -8.33 -2.01 -8.15
C LEU A 61 -9.32 -2.49 -9.23
N ASN A 62 -8.88 -2.63 -10.46
CA ASN A 62 -9.69 -3.14 -11.57
C ASN A 62 -10.05 -4.61 -11.39
N SER A 63 -9.14 -5.44 -10.87
CA SER A 63 -9.37 -6.86 -10.63
C SER A 63 -10.45 -7.14 -9.58
N THR A 64 -10.76 -6.14 -8.74
CA THR A 64 -11.85 -6.21 -7.75
C THR A 64 -13.16 -5.58 -8.24
N CYS A 65 -13.14 -4.84 -9.35
CA CYS A 65 -14.30 -4.10 -9.85
C CYS A 65 -15.37 -5.05 -10.42
N GLY A 66 -16.63 -4.83 -10.04
CA GLY A 66 -17.78 -5.63 -10.53
C GLY A 66 -17.84 -7.06 -9.97
N ARG A 67 -17.03 -7.39 -8.99
CA ARG A 67 -17.05 -8.68 -8.31
C ARG A 67 -17.76 -8.55 -6.98
N ILE A 68 -18.86 -9.32 -6.83
CA ILE A 68 -19.78 -9.22 -5.68
C ILE A 68 -19.04 -9.37 -4.33
N GLU A 69 -18.07 -10.28 -4.28
CA GLU A 69 -17.27 -10.54 -3.07
C GLU A 69 -16.40 -9.35 -2.63
N PHE A 70 -16.03 -8.46 -3.58
CA PHE A 70 -15.18 -7.31 -3.30
C PHE A 70 -15.95 -5.99 -3.14
N GLU A 71 -17.20 -5.91 -3.58
CA GLU A 71 -17.99 -4.68 -3.47
C GLU A 71 -18.01 -4.07 -2.06
N PRO A 72 -18.21 -4.86 -0.97
CA PRO A 72 -18.19 -4.31 0.38
C PRO A 72 -16.81 -3.78 0.80
N LEU A 73 -15.73 -4.28 0.19
CA LEU A 73 -14.35 -3.94 0.54
C LEU A 73 -13.88 -2.66 -0.17
N ARG A 74 -14.65 -2.16 -1.15
CA ARG A 74 -14.29 -1.01 -2.00
C ARG A 74 -14.80 0.34 -1.49
N SER A 75 -15.43 0.38 -0.32
CA SER A 75 -16.06 1.58 0.24
C SER A 75 -15.13 2.79 0.36
N PHE A 76 -13.84 2.57 0.45
CA PHE A 76 -12.82 3.63 0.54
C PHE A 76 -12.37 4.18 -0.82
N ILE A 77 -12.77 3.55 -1.93
CA ILE A 77 -12.37 3.96 -3.28
C ILE A 77 -13.37 4.99 -3.80
N HIS A 78 -12.88 6.16 -4.20
CA HIS A 78 -13.67 7.23 -4.79
C HIS A 78 -13.24 7.46 -6.24
N GLY A 79 -14.20 7.44 -7.17
CA GLY A 79 -13.90 7.60 -8.60
C GLY A 79 -13.12 6.43 -9.20
N ASP A 80 -12.11 6.73 -10.01
CA ASP A 80 -11.27 5.76 -10.71
C ASP A 80 -9.77 6.06 -10.51
N PRO A 81 -9.23 5.87 -9.29
CA PRO A 81 -7.84 6.17 -9.01
C PRO A 81 -6.88 5.23 -9.75
N GLY A 82 -5.69 5.75 -10.12
CA GLY A 82 -4.60 4.96 -10.68
C GLY A 82 -3.81 4.21 -9.63
N ALA A 83 -3.81 4.74 -8.41
CA ALA A 83 -3.14 4.13 -7.27
C ALA A 83 -3.76 4.59 -5.96
N VAL A 84 -3.63 3.76 -4.92
CA VAL A 84 -4.02 4.08 -3.54
C VAL A 84 -2.86 3.74 -2.62
N LEU A 85 -2.45 4.67 -1.77
CA LEU A 85 -1.58 4.39 -0.62
C LEU A 85 -2.43 4.24 0.63
N ILE A 86 -2.37 3.06 1.24
CA ILE A 86 -2.92 2.78 2.55
C ILE A 86 -1.87 3.18 3.58
N VAL A 87 -2.19 4.14 4.44
CA VAL A 87 -1.29 4.67 5.47
C VAL A 87 -1.85 4.34 6.84
N GLU A 88 -1.05 3.65 7.66
CA GLU A 88 -1.42 3.28 9.03
C GLU A 88 -0.51 3.98 10.04
N PHE A 89 -1.10 4.44 11.15
CA PHE A 89 -0.37 4.96 12.31
C PHE A 89 -0.77 4.17 13.56
N PHE A 90 0.22 3.86 14.41
CA PHE A 90 -0.01 3.31 15.74
C PHE A 90 -0.17 4.47 16.74
N ASP A 91 -1.29 5.17 16.66
CA ASP A 91 -1.58 6.39 17.42
C ASP A 91 -3.09 6.49 17.68
N ASP A 92 -3.47 7.32 18.63
CA ASP A 92 -4.85 7.69 18.95
C ASP A 92 -5.19 9.14 18.58
N SER A 93 -4.25 9.87 17.96
CA SER A 93 -4.35 11.29 17.63
C SER A 93 -4.78 11.49 16.16
N PRO A 94 -6.08 11.71 15.89
CA PRO A 94 -6.58 11.89 14.50
C PRO A 94 -5.91 13.04 13.76
N GLU A 95 -5.37 14.02 14.49
CA GLU A 95 -4.63 15.16 13.93
C GLU A 95 -3.39 14.74 13.11
N ARG A 96 -2.90 13.51 13.27
CA ARG A 96 -1.85 12.97 12.41
C ARG A 96 -2.29 12.88 10.95
N ILE A 97 -3.51 12.39 10.73
CA ILE A 97 -4.09 12.33 9.39
C ILE A 97 -4.36 13.75 8.86
N ASP A 98 -4.79 14.69 9.72
CA ASP A 98 -4.99 16.08 9.32
C ASP A 98 -3.71 16.75 8.83
N ARG A 99 -2.61 16.55 9.58
CA ARG A 99 -1.29 17.08 9.20
C ARG A 99 -0.77 16.45 7.90
N LEU A 100 -0.96 15.14 7.74
CA LEU A 100 -0.61 14.45 6.50
C LEU A 100 -1.42 15.01 5.32
N ALA A 101 -2.75 15.11 5.47
CA ALA A 101 -3.63 15.64 4.44
C ALA A 101 -3.24 17.05 4.02
N ALA A 102 -2.97 17.94 4.99
CA ALA A 102 -2.55 19.32 4.72
C ALA A 102 -1.19 19.40 4.00
N ASP A 103 -0.22 18.54 4.36
CA ASP A 103 1.09 18.52 3.70
C ASP A 103 0.98 18.03 2.25
N LEU A 104 0.15 17.02 1.98
CA LEU A 104 -0.10 16.52 0.62
C LEU A 104 -0.86 17.57 -0.21
N ASP A 105 -1.92 18.18 0.32
CA ASP A 105 -2.70 19.21 -0.35
C ASP A 105 -1.84 20.42 -0.73
N GLN A 106 -1.00 20.90 0.19
CA GLN A 106 -0.05 22.01 -0.07
C GLN A 106 0.89 21.71 -1.24
N ARG A 107 1.17 20.45 -1.51
CA ARG A 107 2.05 19.99 -2.60
C ARG A 107 1.30 19.60 -3.86
N GLY A 108 -0.04 19.63 -3.84
CA GLY A 108 -0.90 19.19 -4.93
C GLY A 108 -0.75 17.70 -5.23
N LEU A 109 -0.57 16.86 -4.20
CA LEU A 109 -0.40 15.39 -4.31
C LEU A 109 -1.62 14.66 -3.75
N GLY A 110 -2.14 13.72 -4.55
CA GLY A 110 -3.36 12.99 -4.25
C GLY A 110 -4.62 13.84 -4.41
N HIS A 111 -5.65 13.25 -4.96
CA HIS A 111 -6.91 13.95 -5.25
C HIS A 111 -8.04 13.63 -4.25
N TYR A 112 -7.86 12.59 -3.41
CA TYR A 112 -8.83 12.19 -2.40
C TYR A 112 -8.15 11.48 -1.23
N LEU A 113 -8.62 11.74 -0.01
CA LEU A 113 -8.18 11.05 1.20
C LEU A 113 -9.40 10.49 1.94
N TYR A 114 -9.46 9.16 2.05
CA TYR A 114 -10.44 8.45 2.87
C TYR A 114 -9.89 8.19 4.27
N ARG A 115 -10.70 8.42 5.30
CA ARG A 115 -10.36 8.12 6.70
C ARG A 115 -11.17 6.92 7.16
N ALA A 116 -10.51 5.86 7.57
CA ALA A 116 -11.16 4.70 8.16
C ALA A 116 -11.30 4.90 9.68
N GLU A 117 -12.43 5.46 10.09
CA GLU A 117 -12.69 5.76 11.51
C GLU A 117 -13.09 4.51 12.29
N ALA A 118 -13.92 3.65 11.69
CA ALA A 118 -14.38 2.42 12.31
C ALA A 118 -13.40 1.25 12.10
N ALA A 119 -13.28 0.39 13.08
CA ALA A 119 -12.43 -0.81 13.00
C ALA A 119 -12.84 -1.75 11.85
N GLU A 120 -14.14 -1.80 11.54
CA GLU A 120 -14.68 -2.58 10.42
C GLU A 120 -14.19 -2.02 9.06
N ASP A 121 -14.11 -0.70 8.90
CA ASP A 121 -13.59 -0.08 7.69
C ASP A 121 -12.10 -0.35 7.51
N GLN A 122 -11.34 -0.25 8.60
CA GLN A 122 -9.92 -0.63 8.60
C GLN A 122 -9.75 -2.09 8.18
N ALA A 123 -10.57 -3.00 8.74
CA ALA A 123 -10.51 -4.42 8.41
C ALA A 123 -10.80 -4.67 6.92
N ARG A 124 -11.81 -4.01 6.33
CA ARG A 124 -12.15 -4.11 4.89
C ARG A 124 -11.00 -3.67 3.99
N ILE A 125 -10.35 -2.55 4.32
CA ILE A 125 -9.18 -2.05 3.57
C ILE A 125 -8.07 -3.10 3.55
N TRP A 126 -7.73 -3.65 4.72
CA TRP A 126 -6.68 -4.66 4.84
C TRP A 126 -7.09 -6.01 4.20
N GLU A 127 -8.36 -6.36 4.18
CA GLU A 127 -8.87 -7.55 3.51
C GLU A 127 -8.71 -7.41 1.99
N LEU A 128 -9.08 -6.27 1.39
CA LEU A 128 -8.86 -6.01 -0.02
C LEU A 128 -7.36 -6.10 -0.37
N ARG A 129 -6.50 -5.48 0.43
CA ARG A 129 -5.05 -5.53 0.21
C ARG A 129 -4.52 -6.96 0.26
N LYS A 130 -4.97 -7.78 1.20
CA LYS A 130 -4.55 -9.19 1.32
C LYS A 130 -4.99 -10.03 0.12
N ALA A 131 -6.12 -9.72 -0.50
CA ALA A 131 -6.62 -10.44 -1.66
C ALA A 131 -5.77 -10.22 -2.92
N ALA A 132 -4.91 -9.20 -2.96
CA ALA A 132 -4.13 -8.80 -4.14
C ALA A 132 -3.33 -9.96 -4.75
N LEU A 133 -2.64 -10.77 -3.94
CA LEU A 133 -1.87 -11.92 -4.42
C LEU A 133 -2.76 -12.95 -5.13
N GLY A 134 -3.90 -13.28 -4.53
CA GLY A 134 -4.88 -14.19 -5.15
C GLY A 134 -5.43 -13.66 -6.47
N LEU A 135 -5.63 -12.35 -6.57
CA LEU A 135 -6.13 -11.69 -7.78
C LEU A 135 -5.11 -11.75 -8.94
N THR A 136 -3.83 -11.57 -8.66
CA THR A 136 -2.78 -11.66 -9.69
C THR A 136 -2.66 -13.07 -10.26
N ILE A 137 -2.80 -14.10 -9.43
CA ILE A 137 -2.72 -15.51 -9.84
C ILE A 137 -4.00 -15.96 -10.57
N SER A 138 -5.18 -15.42 -10.20
CA SER A 138 -6.49 -15.83 -10.72
C SER A 138 -6.88 -15.19 -12.06
N GLN A 139 -5.97 -14.54 -12.76
CA GLN A 139 -6.19 -13.94 -14.09
C GLN A 139 -6.78 -14.95 -15.08
N ILE A 140 -7.76 -14.49 -15.88
CA ILE A 140 -8.36 -15.29 -16.95
C ILE A 140 -7.35 -15.38 -18.10
N GLY A 141 -7.15 -16.59 -18.62
CA GLY A 141 -6.23 -16.87 -19.73
C GLY A 141 -5.06 -17.76 -19.34
N ASP A 142 -4.26 -18.15 -20.33
CA ASP A 142 -3.14 -19.08 -20.15
C ASP A 142 -1.89 -18.36 -19.61
N ALA A 143 -1.75 -17.06 -19.93
CA ALA A 143 -0.66 -16.24 -19.39
C ALA A 143 -0.92 -15.93 -17.91
N LYS A 144 0.02 -16.34 -17.03
CA LYS A 144 -0.03 -16.09 -15.60
C LYS A 144 1.10 -15.14 -15.19
N SER A 145 0.80 -14.32 -14.20
CA SER A 145 1.82 -13.49 -13.57
C SER A 145 2.87 -14.37 -12.89
N ILE A 146 4.13 -14.13 -13.17
CA ILE A 146 5.27 -14.77 -12.51
C ILE A 146 5.93 -13.72 -11.62
N SER A 147 5.91 -13.95 -10.32
CA SER A 147 6.61 -13.11 -9.35
C SER A 147 8.09 -13.48 -9.35
N PHE A 148 8.89 -12.80 -10.18
CA PHE A 148 10.34 -13.02 -10.26
C PHE A 148 11.16 -11.83 -9.77
N VAL A 149 10.52 -10.67 -9.60
CA VAL A 149 11.10 -9.48 -8.96
C VAL A 149 10.36 -9.27 -7.65
N GLU A 150 10.93 -9.78 -6.58
CA GLU A 150 10.42 -9.69 -5.22
C GLU A 150 11.52 -9.13 -4.32
N ASP A 151 11.16 -8.69 -3.11
CA ASP A 151 12.09 -8.30 -2.03
C ASP A 151 13.14 -7.23 -2.44
N THR A 152 12.85 -6.44 -3.47
CA THR A 152 13.72 -5.31 -3.82
C THR A 152 13.55 -4.21 -2.78
N ALA A 153 14.68 -3.69 -2.28
CA ALA A 153 14.71 -2.55 -1.36
C ALA A 153 15.28 -1.34 -2.10
N VAL A 154 14.48 -0.27 -2.16
CA VAL A 154 14.84 0.99 -2.81
C VAL A 154 14.68 2.11 -1.80
N ALA A 155 15.61 3.06 -1.78
CA ALA A 155 15.49 4.23 -0.93
C ALA A 155 14.21 5.02 -1.29
N PRO A 156 13.46 5.52 -0.29
CA PRO A 156 12.18 6.20 -0.56
C PRO A 156 12.27 7.33 -1.59
N GLU A 157 13.36 8.07 -1.59
CA GLU A 157 13.65 9.17 -2.52
C GLU A 157 13.87 8.71 -3.97
N ASP A 158 14.27 7.46 -4.17
CA ASP A 158 14.54 6.87 -5.49
C ASP A 158 13.33 6.08 -6.05
N LEU A 159 12.27 5.89 -5.26
CA LEU A 159 11.11 5.05 -5.63
C LEU A 159 10.46 5.50 -6.94
N HIS A 160 10.26 6.80 -7.14
CA HIS A 160 9.66 7.32 -8.37
C HIS A 160 10.46 6.90 -9.60
N ASP A 161 11.78 7.14 -9.60
CA ASP A 161 12.65 6.84 -10.74
C ASP A 161 12.82 5.34 -10.95
N TYR A 162 12.87 4.57 -9.85
CA TYR A 162 12.91 3.11 -9.91
C TYR A 162 11.66 2.55 -10.60
N ILE A 163 10.46 2.91 -10.15
CA ILE A 163 9.20 2.43 -10.74
C ILE A 163 9.05 2.90 -12.19
N LYS A 164 9.39 4.15 -12.48
CA LYS A 164 9.37 4.68 -13.85
C LYS A 164 10.24 3.87 -14.81
N ARG A 165 11.45 3.50 -14.39
CA ARG A 165 12.36 2.65 -15.20
C ARG A 165 11.84 1.23 -15.30
N PHE A 166 11.29 0.69 -14.21
CA PHE A 166 10.73 -0.65 -14.17
C PHE A 166 9.56 -0.82 -15.15
N GLN A 167 8.67 0.19 -15.24
CA GLN A 167 7.55 0.19 -16.18
C GLN A 167 7.97 0.33 -17.66
N ALA A 168 9.19 0.75 -17.92
CA ALA A 168 9.72 0.93 -19.29
C ALA A 168 10.37 -0.35 -19.86
N ILE A 169 10.49 -1.42 -19.08
CA ILE A 169 11.03 -2.71 -19.49
C ILE A 169 9.96 -3.58 -20.11
#